data_73a71732a75f2d415c8cf80b9ea55423
#
_entry.id   73a71732a75f2d415c8cf80b9ea55423
#
_cell.length_a   1.000
_cell.length_b   1.000
_cell.length_c   1.000
_cell.angle_alpha   90.00
_cell.angle_beta   90.00
_cell.angle_gamma   90.00
#
_symmetry.space_group_name_H-M   'P 1'
#
loop_
_entity.id
_entity.type
_entity.pdbx_description
1 polymer ?
#
loop_
_entity_poly.entity_id
_entity_poly.type
_entity_poly.pdbx_seq_one_letter_code
_entity_poly.pdbx_strand_id
1 'polypeptide(L)'
;MTEEVSKEQIKGENGTGIDEAKRLKEKKGANMVVKILAIVLVPLIAIAVIAILALNSAGDRISDAMMKHELAATEYALEMSLNNSTPGDFSYENGALYKGELNLTDNKQVLDAFKQNAGVDVALFWGSDLAVTNLTGGTITLSEKVASKVLGGEVYFSNSLKLGDTGCYA
;
A
#
# COMPACT_ATOMS: atom_id res chain seq x y z
N MET A 1 93.29 -13.32 34.48
CA MET A 1 92.60 -12.24 33.76
C MET A 1 91.94 -12.87 32.60
N THR A 2 90.73 -13.42 32.84
CA THR A 2 90.09 -14.17 31.82
C THR A 2 88.80 -14.77 32.40
N GLU A 3 87.81 -14.90 31.71
CA GLU A 3 86.50 -15.50 32.04
C GLU A 3 85.46 -14.54 32.62
N GLU A 4 84.82 -13.84 31.71
CA GLU A 4 83.45 -13.43 31.94
C GLU A 4 82.75 -13.00 30.60
N VAL A 5 82.54 -13.96 29.72
CA VAL A 5 81.60 -13.76 28.54
C VAL A 5 81.09 -15.13 28.19
N SER A 6 79.98 -15.54 28.79
CA SER A 6 79.11 -16.59 28.21
C SER A 6 77.94 -16.94 29.11
N LYS A 7 77.02 -16.00 29.39
CA LYS A 7 75.74 -16.36 30.04
C LYS A 7 74.53 -15.48 29.60
N GLU A 8 74.60 -14.78 28.50
CA GLU A 8 73.50 -13.87 28.13
C GLU A 8 72.83 -14.12 26.76
N GLN A 9 72.89 -15.36 26.28
CA GLN A 9 72.28 -15.68 24.96
C GLN A 9 71.25 -16.84 24.91
N ILE A 10 70.68 -17.27 26.03
CA ILE A 10 69.64 -18.33 26.00
C ILE A 10 68.32 -17.87 26.70
N LYS A 11 67.81 -16.67 26.45
CA LYS A 11 66.55 -16.23 27.04
C LYS A 11 65.61 -15.49 26.04
N GLY A 12 65.84 -15.67 24.77
CA GLY A 12 65.11 -14.91 23.74
C GLY A 12 64.16 -15.69 22.83
N GLU A 13 64.16 -17.04 22.85
CA GLU A 13 63.51 -17.78 21.71
C GLU A 13 62.29 -18.64 22.02
N ASN A 14 61.83 -18.70 23.26
CA ASN A 14 60.67 -19.57 23.61
C ASN A 14 59.34 -18.82 23.88
N GLY A 15 59.29 -17.48 23.75
CA GLY A 15 58.08 -16.70 24.03
C GLY A 15 57.16 -16.47 22.81
N THR A 16 57.73 -16.42 21.63
CA THR A 16 57.00 -16.02 20.41
C THR A 16 56.14 -17.13 19.82
N GLY A 17 56.56 -18.38 19.93
CA GLY A 17 55.81 -19.53 19.35
C GLY A 17 54.54 -19.90 20.08
N ILE A 18 54.48 -19.67 21.40
CA ILE A 18 53.31 -19.98 22.21
C ILE A 18 52.21 -18.92 22.03
N ASP A 19 52.58 -17.67 21.89
CA ASP A 19 51.63 -16.58 21.66
C ASP A 19 51.07 -16.59 20.24
N GLU A 20 51.86 -16.94 19.22
CA GLU A 20 51.34 -17.15 17.85
C GLU A 20 50.38 -18.35 17.75
N ALA A 21 50.73 -19.46 18.40
CA ALA A 21 49.86 -20.63 18.43
C ALA A 21 48.54 -20.37 19.17
N LYS A 22 48.54 -19.56 20.23
CA LYS A 22 47.33 -19.10 20.92
C LYS A 22 46.49 -18.18 20.03
N ARG A 23 47.12 -17.21 19.37
CA ARG A 23 46.43 -16.28 18.45
C ARG A 23 45.80 -17.00 17.24
N LEU A 24 46.45 -18.03 16.71
CA LEU A 24 45.95 -18.86 15.64
C LEU A 24 44.79 -19.75 16.08
N LYS A 25 44.82 -20.27 17.32
CA LYS A 25 43.68 -21.03 17.90
C LYS A 25 42.49 -20.13 18.21
N GLU A 26 42.69 -18.91 18.72
CA GLU A 26 41.62 -17.94 18.94
C GLU A 26 40.98 -17.49 17.62
N LYS A 27 41.79 -17.18 16.58
CA LYS A 27 41.25 -16.85 15.24
C LYS A 27 40.47 -18.00 14.61
N LYS A 28 40.90 -19.23 14.82
CA LYS A 28 40.23 -20.41 14.28
C LYS A 28 38.91 -20.72 15.02
N GLY A 29 38.85 -20.49 16.34
CA GLY A 29 37.68 -20.62 17.18
C GLY A 29 36.61 -19.54 16.84
N ALA A 30 37.04 -18.28 16.73
CA ALA A 30 36.17 -17.18 16.33
C ALA A 30 35.57 -17.40 14.93
N ASN A 31 36.35 -17.89 13.97
CA ASN A 31 35.88 -18.22 12.63
C ASN A 31 34.85 -19.37 12.62
N MET A 32 34.96 -20.32 13.53
CA MET A 32 34.04 -21.45 13.64
C MET A 32 32.70 -21.02 14.24
N VAL A 33 32.73 -20.20 15.29
CA VAL A 33 31.54 -19.62 15.92
C VAL A 33 30.78 -18.74 14.92
N VAL A 34 31.47 -17.87 14.17
CA VAL A 34 30.86 -17.02 13.14
C VAL A 34 30.22 -17.85 12.03
N LYS A 35 30.85 -18.95 11.60
CA LYS A 35 30.26 -19.85 10.60
C LYS A 35 29.00 -20.55 11.11
N ILE A 36 29.01 -21.03 12.34
CA ILE A 36 27.83 -21.66 12.95
C ILE A 36 26.71 -20.64 13.12
N LEU A 37 27.04 -19.43 13.59
CA LEU A 37 26.10 -18.33 13.74
C LEU A 37 25.49 -17.95 12.39
N ALA A 38 26.27 -17.85 11.31
CA ALA A 38 25.81 -17.55 9.98
C ALA A 38 24.87 -18.62 9.42
N ILE A 39 25.17 -19.90 9.63
CA ILE A 39 24.33 -21.02 9.19
C ILE A 39 22.93 -20.98 9.82
N VAL A 40 22.81 -20.49 11.05
CA VAL A 40 21.53 -20.40 11.75
C VAL A 40 20.85 -19.06 11.46
N LEU A 41 21.60 -17.94 11.45
CA LEU A 41 21.03 -16.61 11.33
C LEU A 41 20.53 -16.32 9.91
N VAL A 42 21.24 -16.74 8.87
CA VAL A 42 20.87 -16.47 7.48
C VAL A 42 19.49 -17.05 7.11
N PRO A 43 19.19 -18.33 7.37
CA PRO A 43 17.85 -18.86 7.07
C PRO A 43 16.77 -18.21 7.94
N LEU A 44 17.07 -17.83 9.17
CA LEU A 44 16.10 -17.18 10.06
C LEU A 44 15.74 -15.76 9.55
N ILE A 45 16.72 -15.00 9.08
CA ILE A 45 16.48 -13.71 8.42
C ILE A 45 15.69 -13.91 7.12
N ALA A 46 16.03 -14.92 6.31
CA ALA A 46 15.30 -15.20 5.07
C ALA A 46 13.82 -15.52 5.34
N ILE A 47 13.51 -16.33 6.34
CA ILE A 47 12.14 -16.64 6.75
C ILE A 47 11.42 -15.38 7.24
N ALA A 48 12.07 -14.54 8.04
CA ALA A 48 11.50 -13.30 8.53
C ALA A 48 11.15 -12.33 7.38
N VAL A 49 12.05 -12.18 6.39
CA VAL A 49 11.79 -11.36 5.21
C VAL A 49 10.61 -11.90 4.39
N ILE A 50 10.56 -13.22 4.15
CA ILE A 50 9.44 -13.84 3.43
C ILE A 50 8.12 -13.63 4.19
N ALA A 51 8.12 -13.79 5.50
CA ALA A 51 6.94 -13.58 6.34
C ALA A 51 6.44 -12.12 6.26
N ILE A 52 7.34 -11.13 6.32
CA ILE A 52 6.99 -9.71 6.20
C ILE A 52 6.39 -9.42 4.82
N LEU A 53 6.99 -9.92 3.75
CA LEU A 53 6.48 -9.72 2.39
C LEU A 53 5.10 -10.39 2.20
N ALA A 54 4.91 -11.58 2.76
CA ALA A 54 3.62 -12.28 2.71
C ALA A 54 2.53 -11.54 3.49
N LEU A 55 2.84 -11.00 4.67
CA LEU A 55 1.91 -10.23 5.49
C LEU A 55 1.50 -8.93 4.80
N ASN A 56 2.44 -8.19 4.21
CA ASN A 56 2.14 -6.96 3.47
C ASN A 56 1.22 -7.26 2.27
N SER A 57 1.56 -8.28 1.48
CA SER A 57 0.72 -8.68 0.33
C SER A 57 -0.67 -9.18 0.73
N ALA A 58 -0.81 -9.84 1.88
CA ALA A 58 -2.11 -10.25 2.40
C ALA A 58 -2.92 -9.04 2.90
N GLY A 59 -2.26 -8.08 3.55
CA GLY A 59 -2.88 -6.84 4.02
C GLY A 59 -3.49 -6.03 2.87
N ASP A 60 -2.74 -5.83 1.80
CA ASP A 60 -3.22 -5.10 0.62
C ASP A 60 -4.46 -5.76 -0.01
N ARG A 61 -4.45 -7.09 -0.16
CA ARG A 61 -5.59 -7.83 -0.72
C ARG A 61 -6.85 -7.75 0.13
N ILE A 62 -6.68 -7.81 1.46
CA ILE A 62 -7.81 -7.70 2.40
C ILE A 62 -8.38 -6.27 2.34
N SER A 63 -7.51 -5.27 2.35
CA SER A 63 -7.91 -3.86 2.24
C SER A 63 -8.68 -3.59 0.96
N ASP A 64 -8.17 -4.02 -0.19
CA ASP A 64 -8.83 -3.87 -1.50
C ASP A 64 -10.20 -4.57 -1.53
N ALA A 65 -10.28 -5.79 -0.98
CA ALA A 65 -11.55 -6.53 -0.93
C ALA A 65 -12.58 -5.84 -0.04
N MET A 66 -12.17 -5.33 1.12
CA MET A 66 -13.04 -4.58 2.03
C MET A 66 -13.53 -3.29 1.39
N MET A 67 -12.63 -2.49 0.81
CA MET A 67 -12.99 -1.23 0.15
C MET A 67 -13.93 -1.46 -1.04
N LYS A 68 -13.70 -2.51 -1.82
CA LYS A 68 -14.61 -2.87 -2.92
C LYS A 68 -16.03 -3.19 -2.42
N HIS A 69 -16.14 -3.93 -1.32
CA HIS A 69 -17.43 -4.23 -0.71
C HIS A 69 -18.12 -2.98 -0.15
N GLU A 70 -17.37 -2.12 0.50
CA GLU A 70 -17.85 -0.86 1.05
C GLU A 70 -18.36 0.07 -0.05
N LEU A 71 -17.60 0.25 -1.12
CA LEU A 71 -17.99 1.07 -2.26
C LEU A 71 -19.26 0.51 -2.96
N ALA A 72 -19.35 -0.80 -3.16
CA ALA A 72 -20.54 -1.42 -3.75
C ALA A 72 -21.78 -1.23 -2.87
N ALA A 73 -21.64 -1.38 -1.55
CA ALA A 73 -22.73 -1.11 -0.62
C ALA A 73 -23.15 0.37 -0.61
N THR A 74 -22.17 1.26 -0.75
CA THR A 74 -22.36 2.71 -0.81
C THR A 74 -23.07 3.13 -2.10
N GLU A 75 -22.69 2.54 -3.24
CA GLU A 75 -23.38 2.74 -4.55
C GLU A 75 -24.85 2.37 -4.44
N TYR A 76 -25.15 1.19 -3.91
CA TYR A 76 -26.51 0.73 -3.71
C TYR A 76 -27.31 1.65 -2.75
N ALA A 77 -26.68 2.11 -1.67
CA ALA A 77 -27.29 3.04 -0.73
C ALA A 77 -27.59 4.40 -1.38
N LEU A 78 -26.72 4.90 -2.24
CA LEU A 78 -26.93 6.13 -3.00
C LEU A 78 -28.11 5.96 -3.96
N GLU A 79 -28.16 4.87 -4.72
CA GLU A 79 -29.26 4.58 -5.62
C GLU A 79 -30.61 4.52 -4.89
N MET A 80 -30.66 3.80 -3.77
CA MET A 80 -31.85 3.76 -2.92
C MET A 80 -32.22 5.15 -2.37
N SER A 81 -31.27 5.94 -1.94
CA SER A 81 -31.49 7.29 -1.41
C SER A 81 -32.09 8.19 -2.51
N LEU A 82 -31.56 8.15 -3.71
CA LEU A 82 -32.06 8.90 -4.85
C LEU A 82 -33.47 8.43 -5.26
N ASN A 83 -33.72 7.13 -5.32
CA ASN A 83 -35.03 6.57 -5.66
C ASN A 83 -36.11 6.90 -4.63
N ASN A 84 -35.78 6.90 -3.34
CA ASN A 84 -36.69 7.24 -2.27
C ASN A 84 -36.94 8.75 -2.16
N SER A 85 -35.94 9.58 -2.45
CA SER A 85 -36.06 11.04 -2.37
C SER A 85 -36.81 11.62 -3.55
N THR A 86 -36.67 11.01 -4.72
CA THR A 86 -37.25 11.54 -5.96
C THR A 86 -37.60 10.41 -6.92
N PRO A 87 -38.90 10.03 -7.01
CA PRO A 87 -39.33 9.02 -7.95
C PRO A 87 -39.21 9.53 -9.38
N GLY A 88 -38.94 8.61 -10.31
CA GLY A 88 -38.78 8.89 -11.75
C GLY A 88 -37.41 8.42 -12.26
N ASP A 89 -37.25 8.47 -13.58
CA ASP A 89 -36.02 8.04 -14.24
C ASP A 89 -34.95 9.15 -14.28
N PHE A 90 -33.73 8.76 -14.54
CA PHE A 90 -32.68 9.73 -14.85
C PHE A 90 -32.87 10.28 -16.26
N SER A 91 -32.70 11.59 -16.42
CA SER A 91 -32.65 12.25 -17.72
C SER A 91 -31.52 13.31 -17.73
N TYR A 92 -31.00 13.61 -18.91
CA TYR A 92 -29.96 14.61 -19.09
C TYR A 92 -30.43 15.59 -20.18
N GLU A 93 -30.70 16.81 -19.77
CA GLU A 93 -31.25 17.84 -20.64
C GLU A 93 -30.53 19.19 -20.42
N ASN A 94 -30.16 19.83 -21.51
CA ASN A 94 -29.52 21.16 -21.48
C ASN A 94 -28.27 21.23 -20.59
N GLY A 95 -27.50 20.13 -20.49
CA GLY A 95 -26.30 20.08 -19.65
C GLY A 95 -26.55 19.82 -18.16
N ALA A 96 -27.78 19.52 -17.78
CA ALA A 96 -28.15 19.21 -16.40
C ALA A 96 -28.67 17.76 -16.26
N LEU A 97 -28.28 17.09 -15.18
CA LEU A 97 -28.75 15.77 -14.81
C LEU A 97 -29.97 15.89 -13.88
N TYR A 98 -31.02 15.20 -14.25
CA TYR A 98 -32.28 15.13 -13.49
C TYR A 98 -32.52 13.73 -12.97
N LYS A 99 -33.19 13.65 -11.82
CA LYS A 99 -33.83 12.43 -11.31
C LYS A 99 -35.30 12.75 -11.09
N GLY A 100 -36.17 12.26 -11.97
CA GLY A 100 -37.57 12.74 -12.03
C GLY A 100 -37.64 14.26 -12.25
N GLU A 101 -38.20 14.98 -11.29
CA GLU A 101 -38.30 16.44 -11.34
C GLU A 101 -37.12 17.17 -10.68
N LEU A 102 -36.25 16.44 -9.99
CA LEU A 102 -35.14 17.03 -9.25
C LEU A 102 -33.93 17.25 -10.18
N ASN A 103 -33.52 18.52 -10.33
CA ASN A 103 -32.27 18.88 -10.97
C ASN A 103 -31.10 18.60 -9.99
N LEU A 104 -30.33 17.51 -10.22
CA LEU A 104 -29.20 17.12 -9.39
C LEU A 104 -27.99 18.03 -9.61
N THR A 105 -27.85 18.63 -10.79
CA THR A 105 -26.72 19.49 -11.12
C THR A 105 -26.79 20.82 -10.33
N ASP A 106 -27.97 21.36 -10.14
CA ASP A 106 -28.18 22.60 -9.38
C ASP A 106 -28.39 22.32 -7.88
N ASN A 107 -28.91 21.14 -7.53
CA ASN A 107 -29.21 20.77 -6.17
C ASN A 107 -28.29 19.62 -5.66
N LYS A 108 -27.09 19.98 -5.26
CA LYS A 108 -26.10 19.04 -4.74
C LYS A 108 -26.37 18.56 -3.31
N GLN A 109 -27.39 19.11 -2.64
CA GLN A 109 -27.67 18.81 -1.22
C GLN A 109 -27.84 17.31 -0.96
N VAL A 110 -28.42 16.56 -1.90
CA VAL A 110 -28.59 15.10 -1.77
C VAL A 110 -27.22 14.41 -1.75
N LEU A 111 -26.29 14.82 -2.63
CA LEU A 111 -24.95 14.27 -2.68
C LEU A 111 -24.10 14.69 -1.45
N ASP A 112 -24.29 15.92 -0.99
CA ASP A 112 -23.59 16.42 0.20
C ASP A 112 -24.10 15.73 1.48
N ALA A 113 -25.39 15.51 1.60
CA ALA A 113 -25.99 14.75 2.70
C ALA A 113 -25.50 13.30 2.67
N PHE A 114 -25.39 12.72 1.48
CA PHE A 114 -24.85 11.37 1.31
C PHE A 114 -23.38 11.30 1.75
N LYS A 115 -22.55 12.26 1.35
CA LYS A 115 -21.15 12.37 1.81
C LYS A 115 -21.05 12.47 3.32
N GLN A 116 -21.91 13.30 3.96
CA GLN A 116 -21.90 13.42 5.42
C GLN A 116 -22.26 12.12 6.14
N ASN A 117 -23.14 11.31 5.57
CA ASN A 117 -23.58 10.06 6.18
C ASN A 117 -22.66 8.88 5.86
N ALA A 118 -22.19 8.77 4.64
CA ALA A 118 -21.39 7.64 4.15
C ALA A 118 -19.88 7.91 4.14
N GLY A 119 -19.45 9.17 4.27
CA GLY A 119 -18.04 9.55 4.21
C GLY A 119 -17.39 9.41 2.82
N VAL A 120 -18.21 9.28 1.77
CA VAL A 120 -17.77 9.01 0.40
C VAL A 120 -18.15 10.15 -0.52
N ASP A 121 -17.21 10.58 -1.34
CA ASP A 121 -17.47 11.55 -2.41
C ASP A 121 -18.14 10.86 -3.60
N VAL A 122 -19.03 11.58 -4.27
CA VAL A 122 -19.83 11.07 -5.38
C VAL A 122 -19.58 11.90 -6.64
N ALA A 123 -19.44 11.21 -7.76
CA ALA A 123 -19.45 11.80 -9.08
C ALA A 123 -20.40 11.00 -9.99
N LEU A 124 -21.40 11.67 -10.56
CA LEU A 124 -22.34 11.08 -11.49
C LEU A 124 -21.99 11.52 -12.92
N PHE A 125 -21.94 10.55 -13.80
CA PHE A 125 -21.64 10.76 -15.20
C PHE A 125 -22.85 10.43 -16.07
N TRP A 126 -23.01 11.18 -17.15
CA TRP A 126 -23.92 10.83 -18.24
C TRP A 126 -23.08 10.45 -19.47
N GLY A 127 -23.04 9.17 -19.78
CA GLY A 127 -22.03 8.66 -20.69
C GLY A 127 -20.62 8.84 -20.13
N SER A 128 -19.77 9.55 -20.85
CA SER A 128 -18.42 9.89 -20.39
C SER A 128 -18.31 11.25 -19.73
N ASP A 129 -19.36 12.06 -19.77
CA ASP A 129 -19.35 13.45 -19.29
C ASP A 129 -19.72 13.51 -17.81
N LEU A 130 -18.93 14.26 -17.05
CA LEU A 130 -19.21 14.53 -15.64
C LEU A 130 -20.44 15.44 -15.55
N ALA A 131 -21.54 14.93 -15.05
CA ALA A 131 -22.80 15.66 -14.91
C ALA A 131 -22.90 16.41 -13.58
N VAL A 132 -22.56 15.76 -12.47
CA VAL A 132 -22.57 16.36 -11.14
C VAL A 132 -21.59 15.67 -10.20
N THR A 133 -20.98 16.43 -9.29
CA THR A 133 -20.10 15.88 -8.24
C THR A 133 -20.11 16.79 -7.01
N ASN A 134 -19.90 16.18 -5.85
CA ASN A 134 -19.60 16.87 -4.60
C ASN A 134 -18.12 16.83 -4.22
N LEU A 135 -17.26 16.34 -5.09
CA LEU A 135 -15.81 16.40 -4.91
C LEU A 135 -15.34 17.84 -4.88
N THR A 136 -14.46 18.13 -3.95
CA THR A 136 -13.77 19.41 -3.83
C THR A 136 -12.31 19.24 -4.22
N GLY A 137 -11.83 20.05 -5.18
CA GLY A 137 -10.39 20.13 -5.47
C GLY A 137 -9.86 19.42 -6.71
N GLY A 138 -10.72 19.00 -7.65
CA GLY A 138 -10.23 18.42 -8.90
C GLY A 138 -11.32 18.18 -9.94
N THR A 139 -10.92 18.04 -11.19
CA THR A 139 -11.80 17.57 -12.27
C THR A 139 -11.56 16.08 -12.46
N ILE A 140 -12.65 15.30 -12.43
CA ILE A 140 -12.59 13.87 -12.73
C ILE A 140 -12.96 13.70 -14.20
N THR A 141 -12.10 12.99 -14.91
CA THR A 141 -12.37 12.52 -16.27
C THR A 141 -12.28 11.00 -16.28
N LEU A 142 -13.28 10.36 -16.86
CA LEU A 142 -13.20 8.91 -17.11
C LEU A 142 -12.24 8.67 -18.28
N SER A 143 -11.27 7.76 -18.09
CA SER A 143 -10.50 7.28 -19.22
C SER A 143 -11.41 6.46 -20.17
N GLU A 144 -11.11 6.44 -21.46
CA GLU A 144 -11.88 5.67 -22.45
C GLU A 144 -12.03 4.19 -22.04
N LYS A 145 -10.98 3.61 -21.45
CA LYS A 145 -11.00 2.24 -20.95
C LYS A 145 -12.01 2.03 -19.81
N VAL A 146 -12.11 2.96 -18.87
CA VAL A 146 -13.06 2.90 -17.76
C VAL A 146 -14.47 3.15 -18.28
N ALA A 147 -14.65 4.19 -19.09
CA ALA A 147 -15.94 4.53 -19.68
C ALA A 147 -16.54 3.36 -20.48
N SER A 148 -15.74 2.70 -21.33
CA SER A 148 -16.22 1.57 -22.13
C SER A 148 -16.67 0.37 -21.28
N LYS A 149 -16.00 0.11 -20.16
CA LYS A 149 -16.38 -0.95 -19.23
C LYS A 149 -17.68 -0.64 -18.50
N VAL A 150 -17.74 0.55 -17.91
CA VAL A 150 -18.92 0.97 -17.13
C VAL A 150 -20.16 1.11 -18.02
N LEU A 151 -20.02 1.68 -19.22
CA LEU A 151 -21.12 1.75 -20.21
C LEU A 151 -21.52 0.37 -20.73
N GLY A 152 -20.61 -0.61 -20.68
CA GLY A 152 -20.92 -2.02 -20.94
C GLY A 152 -21.62 -2.74 -19.79
N GLY A 153 -21.91 -2.06 -18.68
CA GLY A 153 -22.55 -2.62 -17.49
C GLY A 153 -21.59 -3.34 -16.54
N GLU A 154 -20.28 -3.18 -16.72
CA GLU A 154 -19.29 -3.73 -15.80
C GLU A 154 -19.04 -2.78 -14.63
N VAL A 155 -18.99 -3.33 -13.41
CA VAL A 155 -18.48 -2.59 -12.26
C VAL A 155 -16.97 -2.48 -12.36
N TYR A 156 -16.45 -1.27 -12.28
CA TYR A 156 -15.02 -1.01 -12.28
C TYR A 156 -14.56 -0.52 -10.91
N PHE A 157 -13.51 -1.13 -10.39
CA PHE A 157 -12.88 -0.75 -9.14
C PHE A 157 -11.41 -0.39 -9.37
N SER A 158 -10.96 0.69 -8.77
CA SER A 158 -9.57 1.13 -8.80
C SER A 158 -9.11 1.59 -7.43
N ASN A 159 -7.96 1.09 -7.01
CA ASN A 159 -7.23 1.54 -5.82
C ASN A 159 -6.09 2.52 -6.15
N SER A 160 -6.02 2.96 -7.39
CA SER A 160 -4.93 3.81 -7.90
C SER A 160 -5.40 5.12 -8.53
N LEU A 161 -6.65 5.49 -8.29
CA LEU A 161 -7.16 6.78 -8.72
C LEU A 161 -6.46 7.90 -7.93
N LYS A 162 -6.10 8.98 -8.60
CA LYS A 162 -5.52 10.16 -7.96
C LYS A 162 -6.40 11.37 -8.21
N LEU A 163 -6.71 12.08 -7.13
CA LEU A 163 -7.34 13.40 -7.14
C LEU A 163 -6.31 14.40 -6.63
N GLY A 164 -5.68 15.13 -7.54
CA GLY A 164 -4.48 15.91 -7.23
C GLY A 164 -3.37 14.97 -6.72
N ASP A 165 -2.86 15.22 -5.52
CA ASP A 165 -1.82 14.40 -4.87
C ASP A 165 -2.37 13.30 -3.96
N THR A 166 -3.70 13.21 -3.81
CA THR A 166 -4.35 12.24 -2.91
C THR A 166 -4.73 10.99 -3.68
N GLY A 167 -4.29 9.82 -3.20
CA GLY A 167 -4.73 8.52 -3.69
C GLY A 167 -6.14 8.20 -3.20
N CYS A 168 -7.01 7.73 -4.10
CA CYS A 168 -8.40 7.41 -3.80
C CYS A 168 -8.75 6.00 -4.30
N TYR A 169 -9.77 5.42 -3.66
CA TYR A 169 -10.46 4.23 -4.16
C TYR A 169 -11.71 4.67 -4.92
N ALA A 170 -11.99 4.03 -6.05
CA ALA A 170 -13.21 4.25 -6.85
C ALA A 170 -13.63 2.96 -7.56
#